data_ea52bca00aa1f9488e0eaa4299da6705
#
_entry.id   ea52bca00aa1f9488e0eaa4299da6705
#
_cell.length_a   1.000
_cell.length_b   1.000
_cell.length_c   1.000
_cell.angle_alpha   90.00
_cell.angle_beta   90.00
_cell.angle_gamma   90.00
#
_symmetry.space_group_name_H-M   'P 1'
#
loop_
_entity.id
_entity.type
_entity.pdbx_description
1 polymer ?
#
loop_
_entity_poly.entity_id
_entity_poly.type
_entity_poly.pdbx_seq_one_letter_code
_entity_poly.pdbx_strand_id
1 'polypeptide(L)'
;MTSKYRKNLQKISKRLTTHQLRRLPDQELELGYNNIFMRDEKQAVSPYFLGYYSPAGVHYALESYGFFDTLHKMGYENLDLSVDTHDPYRQRIAVYYDRKDPEHLLGEVVVKKKHITPYPPFPSLIHGRNFEAISIEWLCMQNPRANFTPDKPRLPGQKYPGLGMGAMIMEILVIMCGRLRTAGLLNIPEHFHNAQMYSGQFLFLNPDDEARRIAIARDLLDQCTLSQASWAIDLGCVLENNKIFEWHGSEQIIALDRDLKEYIHGRDYKKRVKEQSANFQYKLDQSKWAEKASQIEDSPTCP
;
A
#
# COMPACT_ATOMS: atom_id res chain seq x y z
N MET A 1 -5.82 4.01 -13.22
CA MET A 1 -7.05 3.14 -13.27
C MET A 1 -8.19 3.93 -13.86
N THR A 2 -8.93 3.36 -14.86
CA THR A 2 -10.05 4.07 -15.46
C THR A 2 -11.21 4.20 -14.47
N SER A 3 -11.92 5.34 -14.49
CA SER A 3 -13.12 5.60 -13.65
C SER A 3 -14.17 4.47 -13.77
N LYS A 4 -14.27 3.85 -14.95
CA LYS A 4 -15.19 2.73 -15.23
C LYS A 4 -14.84 1.47 -14.41
N TYR A 5 -13.57 1.15 -14.27
CA TYR A 5 -13.12 -0.01 -13.51
C TYR A 5 -13.42 0.15 -12.01
N ARG A 6 -13.09 1.30 -11.42
CA ARG A 6 -13.44 1.64 -10.04
C ARG A 6 -14.94 1.52 -9.77
N LYS A 7 -15.78 2.08 -10.65
CA LYS A 7 -17.23 1.98 -10.55
C LYS A 7 -17.72 0.54 -10.57
N ASN A 8 -17.07 -0.34 -11.35
CA ASN A 8 -17.43 -1.75 -11.41
C ASN A 8 -17.14 -2.45 -10.07
N LEU A 9 -15.95 -2.28 -9.49
CA LEU A 9 -15.62 -2.85 -8.19
C LEU A 9 -16.57 -2.35 -7.08
N GLN A 10 -16.91 -1.07 -7.08
CA GLN A 10 -17.88 -0.50 -6.15
C GLN A 10 -19.29 -1.08 -6.35
N LYS A 11 -19.69 -1.36 -7.59
CA LYS A 11 -20.98 -2.03 -7.87
C LYS A 11 -21.00 -3.47 -7.34
N ILE A 12 -19.91 -4.22 -7.54
CA ILE A 12 -19.75 -5.57 -6.99
C ILE A 12 -19.82 -5.50 -5.46
N SER A 13 -19.07 -4.59 -4.86
CA SER A 13 -19.04 -4.38 -3.40
C SER A 13 -20.43 -4.22 -2.80
N LYS A 14 -21.32 -3.45 -3.43
CA LYS A 14 -22.69 -3.24 -2.94
C LYS A 14 -23.56 -4.50 -2.93
N ARG A 15 -23.19 -5.54 -3.69
CA ARG A 15 -23.88 -6.84 -3.74
C ARG A 15 -23.38 -7.82 -2.70
N LEU A 16 -22.16 -7.63 -2.19
CA LEU A 16 -21.57 -8.48 -1.17
C LEU A 16 -22.21 -8.17 0.19
N THR A 17 -22.99 -9.12 0.71
CA THR A 17 -23.70 -8.97 1.99
C THR A 17 -22.76 -9.24 3.18
N THR A 18 -23.08 -8.66 4.33
CA THR A 18 -22.36 -8.95 5.59
C THR A 18 -22.40 -10.43 5.93
N HIS A 19 -23.51 -11.12 5.68
CA HIS A 19 -23.62 -12.56 5.92
C HIS A 19 -22.59 -13.37 5.10
N GLN A 20 -22.44 -13.08 3.80
CA GLN A 20 -21.46 -13.76 2.94
C GLN A 20 -20.02 -13.49 3.38
N LEU A 21 -19.72 -12.28 3.84
CA LEU A 21 -18.37 -11.88 4.24
C LEU A 21 -17.97 -12.36 5.65
N ARG A 22 -18.94 -12.75 6.49
CA ARG A 22 -18.70 -13.17 7.87
C ARG A 22 -19.02 -14.65 8.13
N ARG A 23 -19.45 -15.39 7.12
CA ARG A 23 -19.81 -16.81 7.27
C ARG A 23 -18.59 -17.63 7.68
N LEU A 24 -18.64 -18.26 8.83
CA LEU A 24 -17.69 -19.28 9.25
C LEU A 24 -18.21 -20.67 8.83
N PRO A 25 -17.34 -21.63 8.47
CA PRO A 25 -17.71 -23.03 8.36
C PRO A 25 -18.24 -23.56 9.69
N ASP A 26 -19.17 -24.50 9.66
CA ASP A 26 -19.83 -25.02 10.86
C ASP A 26 -18.83 -25.61 11.88
N GLN A 27 -17.72 -26.19 11.42
CA GLN A 27 -16.65 -26.71 12.28
C GLN A 27 -15.85 -25.62 13.02
N GLU A 28 -15.70 -24.42 12.44
CA GLU A 28 -15.03 -23.29 13.10
C GLU A 28 -15.93 -22.61 14.15
N LEU A 29 -17.26 -22.75 14.02
CA LEU A 29 -18.21 -22.28 15.02
C LEU A 29 -18.06 -23.06 16.33
N GLU A 30 -17.90 -24.39 16.30
CA GLU A 30 -17.70 -25.23 17.48
C GLU A 30 -16.37 -24.88 18.20
N LEU A 31 -15.29 -24.67 17.46
CA LEU A 31 -13.99 -24.25 18.03
C LEU A 31 -14.06 -22.84 18.62
N GLY A 32 -14.83 -21.95 18.03
CA GLY A 32 -15.04 -20.58 18.52
C GLY A 32 -15.83 -20.57 19.85
N TYR A 33 -16.83 -21.41 20.02
CA TYR A 33 -17.58 -21.55 21.26
C TYR A 33 -16.72 -22.12 22.39
N ASN A 34 -15.89 -23.12 22.13
CA ASN A 34 -15.01 -23.71 23.13
C ASN A 34 -13.94 -22.73 23.61
N ASN A 35 -13.42 -21.84 22.75
CA ASN A 35 -12.46 -20.80 23.14
C ASN A 35 -13.10 -19.66 23.96
N ILE A 36 -14.40 -19.43 23.86
CA ILE A 36 -15.10 -18.43 24.67
C ILE A 36 -15.27 -18.89 26.12
N PHE A 37 -15.37 -20.21 26.36
CA PHE A 37 -15.55 -20.80 27.70
C PHE A 37 -14.23 -21.14 28.40
N MET A 38 -13.11 -21.27 27.68
CA MET A 38 -11.76 -21.42 28.26
C MET A 38 -11.09 -20.06 28.36
N ARG A 39 -11.58 -19.21 29.26
CA ARG A 39 -10.91 -17.95 29.63
C ARG A 39 -9.72 -18.22 30.54
N ASP A 40 -8.60 -18.62 29.96
CA ASP A 40 -7.30 -18.15 30.45
C ASP A 40 -7.01 -16.80 29.77
N GLU A 41 -6.46 -15.85 30.50
CA GLU A 41 -6.27 -14.43 30.13
C GLU A 41 -5.33 -14.16 28.93
N LYS A 42 -5.11 -15.11 28.06
CA LYS A 42 -4.43 -14.95 26.78
C LYS A 42 -5.48 -14.55 25.75
N GLN A 43 -5.38 -13.35 25.25
CA GLN A 43 -6.18 -12.69 24.20
C GLN A 43 -6.88 -13.66 23.27
N ALA A 44 -8.23 -13.71 23.31
CA ALA A 44 -9.02 -14.52 22.40
C ALA A 44 -8.73 -14.04 20.97
N VAL A 45 -8.01 -14.87 20.19
CA VAL A 45 -7.70 -14.61 18.79
C VAL A 45 -9.00 -14.57 18.00
N SER A 46 -9.27 -13.44 17.36
CA SER A 46 -10.46 -13.31 16.53
C SER A 46 -10.30 -14.17 15.27
N PRO A 47 -11.29 -15.04 14.91
CA PRO A 47 -11.24 -15.78 13.65
C PRO A 47 -11.49 -14.89 12.44
N TYR A 48 -11.74 -13.61 12.66
CA TYR A 48 -12.09 -12.64 11.62
C TYR A 48 -10.93 -11.71 11.29
N PHE A 49 -10.56 -11.65 10.03
CA PHE A 49 -9.64 -10.64 9.51
C PHE A 49 -10.21 -9.25 9.74
N LEU A 50 -9.43 -8.39 10.41
CA LEU A 50 -9.80 -7.06 10.90
C LEU A 50 -11.10 -7.01 11.74
N GLY A 51 -11.45 -8.16 12.35
CA GLY A 51 -12.66 -8.30 13.16
C GLY A 51 -13.96 -8.33 12.33
N TYR A 52 -13.88 -8.46 11.02
CA TYR A 52 -15.04 -8.40 10.13
C TYR A 52 -15.14 -9.54 9.13
N TYR A 53 -14.07 -9.88 8.42
CA TYR A 53 -14.09 -10.87 7.34
C TYR A 53 -13.68 -12.24 7.83
N SER A 54 -14.50 -13.26 7.62
CA SER A 54 -14.02 -14.64 7.77
C SER A 54 -13.04 -15.01 6.65
N PRO A 55 -12.17 -16.03 6.81
CA PRO A 55 -11.32 -16.52 5.73
C PRO A 55 -12.12 -16.87 4.46
N ALA A 56 -13.25 -17.55 4.61
CA ALA A 56 -14.17 -17.84 3.50
C ALA A 56 -14.78 -16.57 2.90
N GLY A 57 -15.07 -15.56 3.72
CA GLY A 57 -15.56 -14.24 3.27
C GLY A 57 -14.52 -13.45 2.49
N VAL A 58 -13.23 -13.54 2.88
CA VAL A 58 -12.11 -12.97 2.11
C VAL A 58 -12.01 -13.64 0.74
N HIS A 59 -12.04 -14.98 0.71
CA HIS A 59 -12.01 -15.74 -0.54
C HIS A 59 -13.16 -15.34 -1.46
N TYR A 60 -14.38 -15.36 -0.95
CA TYR A 60 -15.58 -14.99 -1.71
C TYR A 60 -15.52 -13.54 -2.25
N ALA A 61 -14.98 -12.60 -1.47
CA ALA A 61 -14.81 -11.23 -1.91
C ALA A 61 -13.80 -11.13 -3.05
N LEU A 62 -12.62 -11.74 -2.92
CA LEU A 62 -11.57 -11.73 -3.96
C LEU A 62 -12.06 -12.39 -5.25
N GLU A 63 -12.76 -13.53 -5.16
CA GLU A 63 -13.40 -14.19 -6.29
C GLU A 63 -14.42 -13.27 -6.97
N SER A 64 -15.34 -12.67 -6.20
CA SER A 64 -16.36 -11.75 -6.73
C SER A 64 -15.77 -10.52 -7.42
N TYR A 65 -14.62 -10.03 -6.96
CA TYR A 65 -13.89 -8.92 -7.60
C TYR A 65 -13.11 -9.35 -8.84
N GLY A 66 -13.05 -10.65 -9.18
CA GLY A 66 -12.32 -11.19 -10.33
C GLY A 66 -10.81 -11.25 -10.12
N PHE A 67 -10.37 -11.31 -8.86
CA PHE A 67 -8.94 -11.40 -8.53
C PHE A 67 -8.34 -12.70 -9.04
N PHE A 68 -8.96 -13.84 -8.71
CA PHE A 68 -8.49 -15.16 -9.16
C PHE A 68 -8.61 -15.34 -10.67
N ASP A 69 -9.71 -14.85 -11.28
CA ASP A 69 -9.85 -14.84 -12.75
C ASP A 69 -8.70 -14.11 -13.45
N THR A 70 -8.21 -13.03 -12.83
CA THR A 70 -7.08 -12.28 -13.37
C THR A 70 -5.79 -13.10 -13.30
N LEU A 71 -5.54 -13.80 -12.21
CA LEU A 71 -4.38 -14.70 -12.05
C LEU A 71 -4.45 -15.89 -13.01
N HIS A 72 -5.63 -16.52 -13.17
CA HIS A 72 -5.83 -17.60 -14.16
C HIS A 72 -5.54 -17.14 -15.59
N LYS A 73 -5.98 -15.94 -15.98
CA LYS A 73 -5.64 -15.34 -17.29
C LYS A 73 -4.14 -15.10 -17.48
N MET A 74 -3.37 -14.98 -16.40
CA MET A 74 -1.90 -14.91 -16.43
C MET A 74 -1.23 -16.29 -16.44
N GLY A 75 -2.01 -17.38 -16.45
CA GLY A 75 -1.52 -18.76 -16.48
C GLY A 75 -1.16 -19.34 -15.10
N TYR A 76 -1.63 -18.72 -14.00
CA TYR A 76 -1.46 -19.27 -12.66
C TYR A 76 -2.64 -20.16 -12.31
N GLU A 77 -2.34 -21.42 -12.06
CA GLU A 77 -3.29 -22.43 -11.61
C GLU A 77 -3.03 -22.82 -10.15
N ASN A 78 -3.85 -23.70 -9.58
CA ASN A 78 -3.70 -24.21 -8.20
C ASN A 78 -3.46 -23.09 -7.18
N LEU A 79 -4.32 -22.07 -7.23
CA LEU A 79 -4.22 -20.91 -6.35
C LEU A 79 -4.62 -21.26 -4.91
N ASP A 80 -3.80 -20.87 -3.95
CA ASP A 80 -4.04 -21.09 -2.53
C ASP A 80 -4.06 -19.75 -1.78
N LEU A 81 -5.16 -19.48 -1.09
CA LEU A 81 -5.36 -18.29 -0.26
C LEU A 81 -5.10 -18.62 1.21
N SER A 82 -4.16 -17.91 1.81
CA SER A 82 -3.89 -17.96 3.24
C SER A 82 -4.35 -16.68 3.92
N VAL A 83 -5.16 -16.80 4.96
CA VAL A 83 -5.61 -15.68 5.81
C VAL A 83 -5.14 -15.95 7.23
N ASP A 84 -4.25 -15.10 7.74
CA ASP A 84 -3.71 -15.20 9.09
C ASP A 84 -4.25 -14.06 9.94
N THR A 85 -4.92 -14.43 11.04
CA THR A 85 -5.54 -13.51 11.99
C THR A 85 -5.01 -13.71 13.42
N HIS A 86 -3.96 -14.53 13.62
CA HIS A 86 -3.45 -14.88 14.94
C HIS A 86 -2.92 -13.68 15.70
N ASP A 87 -2.26 -12.75 15.01
CA ASP A 87 -1.83 -11.48 15.58
C ASP A 87 -2.88 -10.39 15.29
N PRO A 88 -3.62 -9.90 16.31
CA PRO A 88 -4.62 -8.85 16.12
C PRO A 88 -4.02 -7.53 15.63
N TYR A 89 -2.71 -7.32 15.82
CA TYR A 89 -1.98 -6.12 15.42
C TYR A 89 -1.30 -6.25 14.06
N ARG A 90 -1.24 -7.46 13.49
CA ARG A 90 -0.57 -7.71 12.21
C ARG A 90 -1.21 -8.88 11.47
N GLN A 91 -2.28 -8.59 10.77
CA GLN A 91 -3.05 -9.60 10.05
C GLN A 91 -2.62 -9.67 8.58
N ARG A 92 -2.60 -10.88 8.04
CA ARG A 92 -1.98 -11.18 6.76
C ARG A 92 -2.95 -11.93 5.84
N ILE A 93 -2.98 -11.51 4.57
CA ILE A 93 -3.55 -12.28 3.45
C ILE A 93 -2.43 -12.54 2.47
N ALA A 94 -2.28 -13.80 2.03
CA ALA A 94 -1.32 -14.17 1.00
C ALA A 94 -1.95 -15.13 -0.01
N VAL A 95 -1.52 -15.00 -1.27
CA VAL A 95 -1.94 -15.87 -2.37
C VAL A 95 -0.71 -16.49 -3.00
N TYR A 96 -0.75 -17.81 -3.11
CA TYR A 96 0.29 -18.64 -3.70
C TYR A 96 -0.25 -19.39 -4.90
N TYR A 97 0.65 -19.92 -5.72
CA TYR A 97 0.34 -20.90 -6.74
C TYR A 97 1.15 -22.18 -6.49
N ASP A 98 0.56 -23.32 -6.79
CA ASP A 98 1.12 -24.67 -6.66
C ASP A 98 1.60 -25.06 -5.23
N ARG A 99 2.39 -24.20 -4.54
CA ARG A 99 2.95 -24.47 -3.20
C ARG A 99 3.01 -23.22 -2.33
N LYS A 100 2.93 -23.39 -1.01
CA LYS A 100 3.05 -22.32 -0.02
C LYS A 100 4.51 -22.06 0.39
N ASP A 101 5.28 -21.47 -0.49
CA ASP A 101 6.64 -21.03 -0.20
C ASP A 101 6.93 -19.65 -0.82
N PRO A 102 8.03 -18.98 -0.46
CA PRO A 102 8.33 -17.62 -0.94
C PRO A 102 8.51 -17.50 -2.46
N GLU A 103 8.87 -18.58 -3.16
CA GLU A 103 9.09 -18.58 -4.61
C GLU A 103 7.78 -18.68 -5.38
N HIS A 104 6.73 -19.21 -4.73
CA HIS A 104 5.40 -19.35 -5.28
C HIS A 104 4.41 -18.28 -4.77
N LEU A 105 4.90 -17.27 -4.05
CA LEU A 105 4.09 -16.15 -3.59
C LEU A 105 3.75 -15.22 -4.76
N LEU A 106 2.45 -14.99 -5.00
CA LEU A 106 1.95 -14.04 -6.00
C LEU A 106 1.58 -12.69 -5.39
N GLY A 107 0.96 -12.73 -4.23
CA GLY A 107 0.52 -11.53 -3.55
C GLY A 107 0.48 -11.69 -2.05
N GLU A 108 0.82 -10.63 -1.35
CA GLU A 108 0.78 -10.57 0.10
C GLU A 108 0.39 -9.17 0.54
N VAL A 109 -0.52 -9.09 1.48
CA VAL A 109 -0.82 -7.85 2.19
C VAL A 109 -0.83 -8.11 3.69
N VAL A 110 -0.10 -7.28 4.41
CA VAL A 110 -0.12 -7.24 5.87
C VAL A 110 -0.72 -5.92 6.30
N VAL A 111 -1.75 -5.98 7.13
CA VAL A 111 -2.48 -4.79 7.59
C VAL A 111 -2.71 -4.83 9.09
N LYS A 112 -2.89 -3.65 9.67
CA LYS A 112 -3.35 -3.49 11.05
C LYS A 112 -4.32 -2.32 11.19
N LYS A 113 -5.11 -2.33 12.25
CA LYS A 113 -5.78 -1.14 12.74
C LYS A 113 -4.76 -0.24 13.42
N LYS A 114 -4.79 1.06 13.10
CA LYS A 114 -3.89 2.06 13.66
C LYS A 114 -4.66 3.32 14.04
N HIS A 115 -4.34 3.86 15.18
CA HIS A 115 -4.80 5.19 15.57
C HIS A 115 -3.78 6.23 15.15
N ILE A 116 -4.26 7.31 14.52
CA ILE A 116 -3.46 8.47 14.14
C ILE A 116 -4.01 9.73 14.80
N THR A 117 -3.11 10.61 15.19
CA THR A 117 -3.45 11.91 15.77
C THR A 117 -2.69 12.99 15.00
N PRO A 118 -3.28 13.58 13.95
CA PRO A 118 -2.59 14.56 13.13
C PRO A 118 -2.34 15.87 13.89
N TYR A 119 -1.17 16.47 13.63
CA TYR A 119 -0.79 17.80 14.11
C TYR A 119 -0.40 18.69 12.92
N PRO A 120 -1.37 19.23 12.17
CA PRO A 120 -1.10 20.13 11.05
C PRO A 120 -0.24 21.35 11.45
N PRO A 121 0.65 21.83 10.56
CA PRO A 121 1.47 23.02 10.82
C PRO A 121 0.69 24.35 10.66
N PHE A 122 -0.63 24.28 10.60
CA PHE A 122 -1.56 25.41 10.54
C PHE A 122 -2.87 25.06 11.27
N PRO A 123 -3.71 26.05 11.66
CA PRO A 123 -4.99 25.79 12.32
C PRO A 123 -5.89 24.87 11.50
N SER A 124 -6.36 23.78 12.11
CA SER A 124 -7.20 22.78 11.46
C SER A 124 -8.11 22.07 12.44
N LEU A 125 -9.29 21.67 11.97
CA LEU A 125 -10.28 20.92 12.77
C LEU A 125 -9.79 19.52 13.17
N ILE A 126 -8.77 18.97 12.49
CA ILE A 126 -8.23 17.64 12.82
C ILE A 126 -7.10 17.67 13.83
N HIS A 127 -6.63 18.87 14.24
CA HIS A 127 -5.51 19.02 15.16
C HIS A 127 -5.76 18.30 16.49
N GLY A 128 -4.93 17.33 16.83
CA GLY A 128 -5.01 16.56 18.08
C GLY A 128 -6.19 15.58 18.16
N ARG A 129 -6.99 15.42 17.11
CA ARG A 129 -8.09 14.44 17.07
C ARG A 129 -7.56 13.05 16.73
N ASN A 130 -8.17 12.04 17.35
CA ASN A 130 -7.82 10.64 17.13
C ASN A 130 -8.70 10.04 16.03
N PHE A 131 -8.10 9.34 15.06
CA PHE A 131 -8.76 8.65 13.96
C PHE A 131 -8.29 7.20 13.89
N GLU A 132 -9.23 6.25 13.83
CA GLU A 132 -8.90 4.85 13.53
C GLU A 132 -8.81 4.67 12.01
N ALA A 133 -7.70 4.14 11.52
CA ALA A 133 -7.46 3.84 10.12
C ALA A 133 -6.91 2.41 9.95
N ILE A 134 -6.93 1.88 8.73
CA ILE A 134 -6.21 0.67 8.37
C ILE A 134 -4.85 1.06 7.82
N SER A 135 -3.79 0.52 8.40
CA SER A 135 -2.41 0.71 7.93
C SER A 135 -1.97 -0.50 7.13
N ILE A 136 -1.44 -0.27 5.93
CA ILE A 136 -0.70 -1.27 5.16
C ILE A 136 0.73 -1.28 5.74
N GLU A 137 1.10 -2.40 6.35
CA GLU A 137 2.45 -2.62 6.86
C GLU A 137 3.37 -3.25 5.80
N TRP A 138 2.77 -4.04 4.91
CA TRP A 138 3.45 -4.65 3.79
C TRP A 138 2.47 -4.92 2.63
N LEU A 139 2.91 -4.68 1.41
CA LEU A 139 2.18 -5.05 0.21
C LEU A 139 3.16 -5.50 -0.86
N CYS A 140 3.04 -6.76 -1.26
CA CYS A 140 3.77 -7.35 -2.36
C CYS A 140 2.78 -7.91 -3.39
N MET A 141 2.99 -7.60 -4.67
CA MET A 141 2.26 -8.17 -5.80
C MET A 141 3.29 -8.47 -6.88
N GLN A 142 3.71 -9.72 -7.02
CA GLN A 142 4.85 -10.11 -7.84
C GLN A 142 4.53 -11.22 -8.83
N ASN A 143 5.23 -11.23 -9.96
CA ASN A 143 5.14 -12.25 -10.99
C ASN A 143 6.45 -13.06 -11.06
N PRO A 144 6.57 -14.18 -10.33
CA PRO A 144 7.81 -14.97 -10.30
C PRO A 144 8.17 -15.61 -11.64
N ARG A 145 7.23 -15.69 -12.59
CA ARG A 145 7.45 -16.24 -13.93
C ARG A 145 7.87 -15.20 -14.97
N ALA A 146 7.91 -13.91 -14.58
CA ALA A 146 8.31 -12.82 -15.45
C ALA A 146 9.74 -12.36 -15.17
N ASN A 147 10.38 -11.79 -16.17
CA ASN A 147 11.66 -11.09 -16.04
C ASN A 147 11.45 -9.58 -16.10
N PHE A 148 12.36 -8.82 -15.52
CA PHE A 148 12.44 -7.38 -15.72
C PHE A 148 12.77 -7.07 -17.17
N THR A 149 12.28 -5.95 -17.66
CA THR A 149 12.49 -5.46 -19.03
C THR A 149 12.81 -3.98 -19.00
N PRO A 150 13.39 -3.40 -20.07
CA PRO A 150 13.61 -1.95 -20.14
C PRO A 150 12.35 -1.12 -19.90
N ASP A 151 11.17 -1.59 -20.32
CA ASP A 151 9.86 -0.94 -20.08
C ASP A 151 9.33 -1.16 -18.66
N LYS A 152 9.82 -2.19 -17.97
CA LYS A 152 9.48 -2.53 -16.59
C LYS A 152 10.76 -2.82 -15.81
N PRO A 153 11.58 -1.80 -15.58
CA PRO A 153 12.85 -1.95 -14.90
C PRO A 153 12.64 -2.29 -13.42
N ARG A 154 13.64 -2.94 -12.84
CA ARG A 154 13.63 -3.27 -11.42
C ARG A 154 13.60 -2.00 -10.57
N LEU A 155 12.76 -2.01 -9.55
CA LEU A 155 12.71 -0.98 -8.51
C LEU A 155 13.40 -1.48 -7.23
N PRO A 156 13.91 -0.59 -6.36
CA PRO A 156 14.42 -0.97 -5.05
C PRO A 156 13.45 -1.89 -4.29
N GLY A 157 13.97 -2.90 -3.61
CA GLY A 157 13.19 -3.87 -2.85
C GLY A 157 12.44 -4.93 -3.68
N GLN A 158 12.43 -4.87 -5.01
CA GLN A 158 11.76 -5.87 -5.84
C GLN A 158 12.65 -7.09 -6.10
N LYS A 159 12.09 -8.28 -5.84
CA LYS A 159 12.67 -9.55 -6.26
C LYS A 159 12.19 -9.99 -7.65
N TYR A 160 10.92 -9.74 -7.97
CA TYR A 160 10.28 -10.07 -9.23
C TYR A 160 9.49 -8.89 -9.78
N PRO A 161 9.21 -8.83 -11.10
CA PRO A 161 8.31 -7.84 -11.67
C PRO A 161 6.92 -7.87 -11.02
N GLY A 162 6.27 -6.73 -10.95
CA GLY A 162 4.91 -6.65 -10.40
C GLY A 162 3.86 -7.33 -11.31
N LEU A 163 2.81 -7.87 -10.70
CA LEU A 163 1.64 -8.47 -11.40
C LEU A 163 0.78 -7.45 -12.16
N GLY A 164 0.99 -6.14 -11.98
CA GLY A 164 0.12 -5.12 -12.59
C GLY A 164 -1.26 -4.99 -11.93
N MET A 165 -1.50 -5.67 -10.83
CA MET A 165 -2.79 -5.68 -10.10
C MET A 165 -2.88 -4.67 -8.96
N GLY A 166 -1.85 -3.84 -8.75
CA GLY A 166 -1.79 -2.89 -7.62
C GLY A 166 -3.01 -1.97 -7.51
N ALA A 167 -3.51 -1.47 -8.66
CA ALA A 167 -4.69 -0.61 -8.67
C ALA A 167 -5.99 -1.33 -8.22
N MET A 168 -6.13 -2.63 -8.54
CA MET A 168 -7.23 -3.47 -8.07
C MET A 168 -7.17 -3.63 -6.56
N ILE A 169 -6.02 -4.02 -6.04
CA ILE A 169 -5.82 -4.25 -4.60
C ILE A 169 -6.06 -2.97 -3.81
N MET A 170 -5.54 -1.83 -4.27
CA MET A 170 -5.80 -0.54 -3.61
C MET A 170 -7.30 -0.23 -3.51
N GLU A 171 -8.07 -0.44 -4.59
CA GLU A 171 -9.51 -0.18 -4.55
C GLU A 171 -10.25 -1.16 -3.62
N ILE A 172 -9.85 -2.45 -3.60
CA ILE A 172 -10.41 -3.44 -2.67
C ILE A 172 -10.13 -3.03 -1.21
N LEU A 173 -8.90 -2.60 -0.91
CA LEU A 173 -8.54 -2.14 0.44
C LEU A 173 -9.32 -0.86 0.85
N VAL A 174 -9.52 0.08 -0.07
CA VAL A 174 -10.33 1.27 0.17
C VAL A 174 -11.81 0.90 0.43
N ILE A 175 -12.36 -0.04 -0.35
CA ILE A 175 -13.72 -0.56 -0.12
C ILE A 175 -13.81 -1.23 1.25
N MET A 176 -12.80 -1.99 1.63
CA MET A 176 -12.71 -2.64 2.94
C MET A 176 -12.72 -1.59 4.07
N CYS A 177 -11.90 -0.54 3.98
CA CYS A 177 -11.90 0.58 4.93
C CYS A 177 -13.30 1.22 5.07
N GLY A 178 -13.99 1.44 3.95
CA GLY A 178 -15.35 1.97 3.95
C GLY A 178 -16.35 1.07 4.67
N ARG A 179 -16.25 -0.27 4.53
CA ARG A 179 -17.10 -1.23 5.26
C ARG A 179 -16.79 -1.28 6.75
N LEU A 180 -15.54 -1.15 7.12
CA LEU A 180 -15.08 -1.10 8.51
C LEU A 180 -15.36 0.27 9.15
N ARG A 181 -15.80 1.25 8.38
CA ARG A 181 -16.05 2.63 8.82
C ARG A 181 -14.81 3.29 9.43
N THR A 182 -13.63 2.95 8.94
CA THR A 182 -12.38 3.58 9.36
C THR A 182 -12.17 4.91 8.66
N ALA A 183 -11.33 5.76 9.23
CA ALA A 183 -11.06 7.10 8.71
C ALA A 183 -10.30 7.10 7.38
N GLY A 184 -9.67 5.99 7.02
CA GLY A 184 -8.96 5.85 5.75
C GLY A 184 -8.02 4.66 5.70
N LEU A 185 -7.28 4.60 4.60
CA LEU A 185 -6.20 3.65 4.36
C LEU A 185 -4.87 4.38 4.44
N LEU A 186 -3.99 3.91 5.31
CA LEU A 186 -2.64 4.44 5.53
C LEU A 186 -1.59 3.56 4.89
N ASN A 187 -0.48 4.17 4.48
CA ASN A 187 0.79 3.49 4.25
C ASN A 187 1.95 4.38 4.70
N ILE A 188 3.13 3.78 4.85
CA ILE A 188 4.41 4.46 5.01
C ILE A 188 5.29 3.95 3.86
N PRO A 189 5.49 4.74 2.79
CA PRO A 189 6.25 4.29 1.63
C PRO A 189 7.73 4.15 1.99
N GLU A 190 8.25 2.93 1.92
CA GLU A 190 9.65 2.62 2.23
C GLU A 190 10.62 3.26 1.23
N HIS A 191 10.22 3.35 -0.05
CA HIS A 191 11.00 3.94 -1.12
C HIS A 191 10.24 5.07 -1.82
N PHE A 192 10.97 5.98 -2.46
CA PHE A 192 10.38 7.10 -3.20
C PHE A 192 9.39 6.66 -4.28
N HIS A 193 9.69 5.58 -5.02
CA HIS A 193 8.78 5.10 -6.06
C HIS A 193 7.42 4.67 -5.49
N ASN A 194 7.36 4.10 -4.28
CA ASN A 194 6.11 3.71 -3.65
C ASN A 194 5.24 4.95 -3.38
N ALA A 195 5.84 6.03 -2.87
CA ALA A 195 5.14 7.29 -2.66
C ALA A 195 4.66 7.90 -3.99
N GLN A 196 5.50 7.87 -5.02
CA GLN A 196 5.23 8.52 -6.31
C GLN A 196 4.19 7.75 -7.14
N MET A 197 4.25 6.43 -7.19
CA MET A 197 3.32 5.60 -7.97
C MET A 197 1.86 5.74 -7.50
N TYR A 198 1.65 5.93 -6.22
CA TYR A 198 0.31 6.04 -5.62
C TYR A 198 -0.09 7.48 -5.28
N SER A 199 0.68 8.49 -5.66
CA SER A 199 0.44 9.91 -5.36
C SER A 199 -0.89 10.47 -5.91
N GLY A 200 -1.50 9.82 -6.89
CA GLY A 200 -2.83 10.16 -7.37
C GLY A 200 -3.98 9.77 -6.42
N GLN A 201 -3.70 9.01 -5.37
CA GLN A 201 -4.68 8.52 -4.39
C GLN A 201 -4.25 8.80 -2.95
N PHE A 202 -2.99 8.52 -2.60
CA PHE A 202 -2.40 8.82 -1.31
C PHE A 202 -1.80 10.22 -1.29
N LEU A 203 -2.04 10.94 -0.23
CA LEU A 203 -1.34 12.18 0.10
C LEU A 203 -0.70 12.04 1.49
N PHE A 204 0.46 12.65 1.68
CA PHE A 204 1.08 12.67 3.00
C PHE A 204 0.21 13.42 4.01
N LEU A 205 0.12 12.91 5.24
CA LEU A 205 -0.57 13.63 6.31
C LEU A 205 0.15 14.94 6.65
N ASN A 206 1.47 14.94 6.59
CA ASN A 206 2.27 16.15 6.71
C ASN A 206 2.43 16.82 5.33
N PRO A 207 1.96 18.06 5.13
CA PRO A 207 2.09 18.77 3.84
C PRO A 207 3.54 19.04 3.45
N ASP A 208 4.49 19.09 4.39
CA ASP A 208 5.89 19.32 4.10
C ASP A 208 6.53 18.06 3.44
N ASP A 209 6.09 16.85 3.81
CA ASP A 209 6.51 15.62 3.16
C ASP A 209 5.90 15.47 1.75
N GLU A 210 4.65 15.92 1.57
CA GLU A 210 4.04 16.01 0.24
C GLU A 210 4.80 17.00 -0.65
N ALA A 211 5.20 18.13 -0.10
CA ALA A 211 6.01 19.12 -0.79
C ALA A 211 7.38 18.57 -1.20
N ARG A 212 8.01 17.78 -0.33
CA ARG A 212 9.29 17.10 -0.59
C ARG A 212 9.16 16.10 -1.74
N ARG A 213 8.13 15.23 -1.71
CA ARG A 213 7.86 14.29 -2.80
C ARG A 213 7.68 15.02 -4.15
N ILE A 214 6.93 16.10 -4.17
CA ILE A 214 6.70 16.91 -5.39
C ILE A 214 8.00 17.53 -5.88
N ALA A 215 8.84 18.08 -4.99
CA ALA A 215 10.11 18.67 -5.35
C ALA A 215 11.08 17.61 -5.92
N ILE A 216 11.17 16.43 -5.31
CA ILE A 216 11.96 15.31 -5.84
C ILE A 216 11.47 14.93 -7.24
N ALA A 217 10.16 14.77 -7.43
CA ALA A 217 9.59 14.44 -8.73
C ALA A 217 9.88 15.51 -9.76
N ARG A 218 9.74 16.79 -9.43
CA ARG A 218 10.06 17.92 -10.30
C ARG A 218 11.52 17.92 -10.75
N ASP A 219 12.45 17.72 -9.82
CA ASP A 219 13.87 17.92 -10.06
C ASP A 219 14.55 16.70 -10.70
N LEU A 220 14.05 15.47 -10.41
CA LEU A 220 14.68 14.25 -10.89
C LEU A 220 13.95 13.61 -12.08
N LEU A 221 12.60 13.61 -12.12
CA LEU A 221 11.88 12.85 -13.14
C LEU A 221 11.86 13.52 -14.53
N ASP A 222 12.34 14.75 -14.65
CA ASP A 222 12.62 15.37 -15.95
C ASP A 222 13.87 14.78 -16.64
N GLN A 223 14.78 14.19 -15.85
CA GLN A 223 16.07 13.69 -16.32
C GLN A 223 16.21 12.16 -16.17
N CYS A 224 15.46 11.56 -15.27
CA CYS A 224 15.57 10.16 -14.89
C CYS A 224 14.20 9.48 -14.97
N THR A 225 14.20 8.18 -15.27
CA THR A 225 13.00 7.35 -15.05
C THR A 225 12.72 7.22 -13.55
N LEU A 226 11.50 6.81 -13.20
CA LEU A 226 11.14 6.57 -11.80
C LEU A 226 12.05 5.53 -11.14
N SER A 227 12.45 4.49 -11.89
CA SER A 227 13.37 3.46 -11.38
C SER A 227 14.76 4.06 -11.09
N GLN A 228 15.31 4.81 -12.02
CA GLN A 228 16.60 5.47 -11.84
C GLN A 228 16.61 6.45 -10.66
N ALA A 229 15.60 7.31 -10.57
CA ALA A 229 15.47 8.24 -9.45
C ALA A 229 15.37 7.52 -8.10
N SER A 230 14.59 6.42 -8.03
CA SER A 230 14.46 5.62 -6.81
C SER A 230 15.78 4.95 -6.40
N TRP A 231 16.47 4.34 -7.35
CA TRP A 231 17.79 3.75 -7.08
C TRP A 231 18.84 4.81 -6.71
N ALA A 232 18.82 5.96 -7.36
CA ALA A 232 19.73 7.05 -7.04
C ALA A 232 19.53 7.55 -5.60
N ILE A 233 18.29 7.62 -5.14
CA ILE A 233 17.98 7.97 -3.74
C ILE A 233 18.46 6.87 -2.79
N ASP A 234 18.13 5.62 -3.08
CA ASP A 234 18.45 4.45 -2.25
C ASP A 234 19.98 4.26 -2.08
N LEU A 235 20.74 4.54 -3.14
CA LEU A 235 22.18 4.45 -3.16
C LEU A 235 22.89 5.72 -2.64
N GLY A 236 22.15 6.74 -2.18
CA GLY A 236 22.69 8.00 -1.66
C GLY A 236 23.39 8.84 -2.73
N CYS A 237 22.92 8.78 -3.98
CA CYS A 237 23.39 9.56 -5.12
C CYS A 237 22.58 10.84 -5.36
N VAL A 238 21.63 11.18 -4.48
CA VAL A 238 20.82 12.39 -4.57
C VAL A 238 21.25 13.38 -3.49
N LEU A 239 21.34 14.65 -3.85
CA LEU A 239 21.66 15.73 -2.96
C LEU A 239 20.44 16.63 -2.75
N GLU A 240 20.13 16.94 -1.48
CA GLU A 240 19.22 18.02 -1.08
C GLU A 240 20.06 19.20 -0.61
N ASN A 241 19.98 20.33 -1.29
CA ASN A 241 20.76 21.54 -0.93
C ASN A 241 22.27 21.24 -0.73
N ASN A 242 22.87 20.44 -1.61
CA ASN A 242 24.26 19.99 -1.61
C ASN A 242 24.66 19.04 -0.45
N LYS A 243 23.70 18.44 0.26
CA LYS A 243 23.94 17.38 1.24
C LYS A 243 23.29 16.09 0.76
N ILE A 244 23.89 14.95 1.10
CA ILE A 244 23.30 13.64 0.76
C ILE A 244 21.88 13.57 1.31
N PHE A 245 20.93 13.25 0.45
CA PHE A 245 19.55 13.06 0.79
C PHE A 245 19.27 11.58 1.08
N GLU A 246 18.57 11.33 2.17
CA GLU A 246 18.04 10.00 2.52
C GLU A 246 16.52 10.05 2.55
N TRP A 247 15.89 9.07 1.92
CA TRP A 247 14.44 8.95 1.95
C TRP A 247 13.97 8.42 3.31
N HIS A 248 13.12 9.15 3.96
CA HIS A 248 12.42 8.71 5.16
C HIS A 248 10.91 8.69 4.88
N GLY A 249 10.34 7.48 4.87
CA GLY A 249 8.90 7.32 4.69
C GLY A 249 8.14 7.94 5.87
N SER A 250 7.08 8.67 5.57
CA SER A 250 6.10 9.16 6.54
C SER A 250 4.69 8.75 6.14
N GLU A 251 3.71 9.02 6.99
CA GLU A 251 2.34 8.55 6.79
C GLU A 251 1.68 9.22 5.60
N GLN A 252 1.26 8.41 4.62
CA GLN A 252 0.34 8.77 3.55
C GLN A 252 -1.04 8.18 3.80
N ILE A 253 -2.10 8.89 3.39
CA ILE A 253 -3.48 8.46 3.59
C ILE A 253 -4.33 8.61 2.32
N ILE A 254 -5.19 7.60 2.08
CA ILE A 254 -6.43 7.77 1.33
C ILE A 254 -7.52 8.05 2.36
N ALA A 255 -7.85 9.31 2.56
CA ALA A 255 -8.83 9.70 3.56
C ALA A 255 -10.26 9.30 3.14
N LEU A 256 -11.01 8.69 4.06
CA LEU A 256 -12.44 8.40 3.92
C LEU A 256 -13.28 9.25 4.87
N ASP A 257 -12.74 9.62 6.03
CA ASP A 257 -13.35 10.58 6.94
C ASP A 257 -13.47 11.95 6.29
N ARG A 258 -14.57 12.65 6.61
CA ARG A 258 -14.89 13.96 6.00
C ARG A 258 -13.86 15.03 6.35
N ASP A 259 -13.50 15.14 7.62
CA ASP A 259 -12.65 16.22 8.11
C ASP A 259 -11.20 16.01 7.64
N LEU A 260 -10.74 14.74 7.57
CA LEU A 260 -9.45 14.39 6.96
C LEU A 260 -9.42 14.70 5.46
N LYS A 261 -10.50 14.43 4.71
CA LYS A 261 -10.61 14.81 3.29
C LYS A 261 -10.54 16.32 3.11
N GLU A 262 -11.29 17.05 3.95
CA GLU A 262 -11.32 18.51 3.90
C GLU A 262 -9.93 19.10 4.20
N TYR A 263 -9.20 18.50 5.14
CA TYR A 263 -7.83 18.88 5.45
C TYR A 263 -6.87 18.68 4.27
N ILE A 264 -6.72 17.44 3.79
CA ILE A 264 -5.69 17.11 2.77
C ILE A 264 -6.00 17.69 1.38
N HIS A 265 -7.26 18.00 1.09
CA HIS A 265 -7.66 18.66 -0.16
C HIS A 265 -7.93 20.16 0.02
N GLY A 266 -7.81 20.65 1.25
CA GLY A 266 -8.08 22.03 1.63
C GLY A 266 -7.09 23.04 1.03
N ARG A 267 -7.50 24.31 1.13
CA ARG A 267 -6.70 25.43 0.59
C ARG A 267 -5.36 25.59 1.34
N ASP A 268 -5.39 25.49 2.66
CA ASP A 268 -4.20 25.75 3.49
C ASP A 268 -3.15 24.65 3.31
N TYR A 269 -3.60 23.37 3.21
CA TYR A 269 -2.74 22.24 2.87
C TYR A 269 -2.04 22.48 1.52
N LYS A 270 -2.81 22.77 0.46
CA LYS A 270 -2.28 23.02 -0.89
C LYS A 270 -1.34 24.23 -0.95
N LYS A 271 -1.68 25.30 -0.21
CA LYS A 271 -0.84 26.48 -0.10
C LYS A 271 0.50 26.11 0.54
N ARG A 272 0.48 25.41 1.68
CA ARG A 272 1.68 24.96 2.38
C ARG A 272 2.55 24.06 1.49
N VAL A 273 1.95 23.08 0.81
CA VAL A 273 2.66 22.21 -0.13
C VAL A 273 3.36 23.02 -1.22
N LYS A 274 2.66 23.98 -1.84
CA LYS A 274 3.22 24.83 -2.88
C LYS A 274 4.39 25.69 -2.37
N GLU A 275 4.25 26.31 -1.21
CA GLU A 275 5.27 27.15 -0.60
C GLU A 275 6.51 26.33 -0.23
N GLN A 276 6.32 25.18 0.42
CA GLN A 276 7.44 24.34 0.85
C GLN A 276 8.14 23.64 -0.31
N SER A 277 7.41 23.22 -1.34
CA SER A 277 8.05 22.57 -2.50
C SER A 277 9.02 23.48 -3.25
N ALA A 278 8.84 24.80 -3.16
CA ALA A 278 9.78 25.77 -3.73
C ALA A 278 11.09 25.89 -2.95
N ASN A 279 11.11 25.51 -1.67
CA ASN A 279 12.29 25.59 -0.80
C ASN A 279 13.20 24.37 -0.93
N PHE A 280 12.69 23.25 -1.44
CA PHE A 280 13.46 22.02 -1.66
C PHE A 280 14.09 22.01 -3.05
N GLN A 281 15.36 21.63 -3.14
CA GLN A 281 16.10 21.47 -4.38
C GLN A 281 16.88 20.16 -4.34
N TYR A 282 16.64 19.30 -5.34
CA TYR A 282 17.29 18.01 -5.47
C TYR A 282 18.15 17.95 -6.73
N LYS A 283 19.30 17.32 -6.62
CA LYS A 283 20.22 17.10 -7.74
C LYS A 283 20.78 15.69 -7.70
N LEU A 284 20.89 15.07 -8.85
CA LEU A 284 21.64 13.83 -9.00
C LEU A 284 23.14 14.13 -8.94
N ASP A 285 23.87 13.47 -8.06
CA ASP A 285 25.33 13.41 -8.07
C ASP A 285 25.76 12.44 -9.18
N GLN A 286 26.03 13.00 -10.37
CA GLN A 286 26.34 12.23 -11.57
C GLN A 286 27.57 11.35 -11.39
N SER A 287 28.58 11.81 -10.64
CA SER A 287 29.81 11.06 -10.42
C SER A 287 29.56 9.80 -9.59
N LYS A 288 28.83 9.95 -8.48
CA LYS A 288 28.42 8.82 -7.63
C LYS A 288 27.46 7.89 -8.34
N TRP A 289 26.53 8.45 -9.11
CA TRP A 289 25.58 7.64 -9.88
C TRP A 289 26.29 6.76 -10.90
N ALA A 290 27.24 7.32 -11.68
CA ALA A 290 28.00 6.55 -12.67
C ALA A 290 28.80 5.39 -12.03
N GLU A 291 29.31 5.59 -10.79
CA GLU A 291 30.02 4.55 -10.05
C GLU A 291 29.07 3.45 -9.55
N LYS A 292 27.91 3.84 -8.99
CA LYS A 292 27.00 2.91 -8.31
C LYS A 292 25.95 2.27 -9.20
N ALA A 293 25.57 2.90 -10.31
CA ALA A 293 24.56 2.37 -11.23
C ALA A 293 24.96 1.00 -11.81
N SER A 294 26.25 0.74 -11.99
CA SER A 294 26.76 -0.56 -12.45
C SER A 294 26.52 -1.71 -11.45
N GLN A 295 26.23 -1.40 -10.19
CA GLN A 295 25.95 -2.39 -9.13
C GLN A 295 24.49 -2.86 -9.16
N ILE A 296 23.62 -2.18 -9.92
CA ILE A 296 22.24 -2.55 -10.07
C ILE A 296 22.15 -3.56 -11.21
N GLU A 297 21.90 -4.83 -10.86
CA GLU A 297 21.56 -5.84 -11.86
C GLU A 297 20.30 -5.39 -12.62
N ASP A 298 20.34 -5.43 -13.96
CA ASP A 298 19.24 -5.00 -14.87
C ASP A 298 18.91 -3.49 -14.83
N SER A 299 19.87 -2.63 -14.49
CA SER A 299 19.63 -1.18 -14.53
C SER A 299 19.71 -0.64 -15.97
N PRO A 300 18.69 0.11 -16.44
CA PRO A 300 18.87 0.92 -17.63
C PRO A 300 19.87 2.05 -17.31
N THR A 301 20.93 2.14 -18.05
CA THR A 301 21.88 3.26 -17.98
C THR A 301 21.15 4.58 -18.22
N CYS A 302 21.40 5.56 -17.38
CA CYS A 302 20.99 6.94 -17.61
C CYS A 302 21.76 7.50 -18.82
N PRO A 303 21.16 8.24 -19.77
CA PRO A 303 21.85 8.84 -20.87
C PRO A 303 22.89 9.89 -20.44
#